data_582fdf8327ae0c8b11ef8267050617f1
#
_entry.id   582fdf8327ae0c8b11ef8267050617f1
#
_cell.length_a   1.000
_cell.length_b   1.000
_cell.length_c   1.000
_cell.angle_alpha   90.00
_cell.angle_beta   90.00
_cell.angle_gamma   90.00
#
_symmetry.space_group_name_H-M   'P 1'
#
loop_
_entity.id
_entity.type
_entity.pdbx_description
1 polymer ?
#
loop_
_entity_poly.entity_id
_entity_poly.type
_entity_poly.pdbx_seq_one_letter_code
_entity_poly.pdbx_strand_id
1 'polypeptide(L)'
;MELSAGHCQSAIEDRHAVQKRLSRGMKDILCVNCESRVLLWDLIEEKFASEDTQAKVREMEEQARRAIDNESRELILVGHAFAIAGEAGQIFRPTPNSDWGIDGEIEFKDNNGQASGRRVYLQLKSGDSYLETRKDGKEIFRIKKERHAEYWQAHEYPVMLVVRTSDGQIRWMNVTEYLKKQGKPVKQIVFDGEPFTAASLWRMRDKVLN
;
A
#
# COMPACT_ATOMS: atom_id res chain seq x y z
N MET A 1 18.99 13.88 3.76
CA MET A 1 20.29 14.42 4.27
C MET A 1 21.33 13.41 3.81
N GLU A 2 21.99 13.71 2.70
CA GLU A 2 23.06 12.86 2.17
C GLU A 2 24.20 12.88 3.20
N LEU A 3 24.44 11.76 3.83
CA LEU A 3 25.66 11.53 4.59
C LEU A 3 26.78 11.55 3.58
N SER A 4 27.56 12.64 3.52
CA SER A 4 28.73 12.69 2.66
C SER A 4 29.66 11.54 3.09
N ALA A 5 29.89 10.63 2.17
CA ALA A 5 30.67 9.39 2.35
C ALA A 5 32.08 9.58 2.95
N GLY A 6 32.55 10.81 3.13
CA GLY A 6 33.87 11.12 3.67
C GLY A 6 34.01 11.04 5.19
N HIS A 7 32.97 11.31 5.96
CA HIS A 7 33.09 11.40 7.43
C HIS A 7 33.02 10.06 8.16
N CYS A 8 32.26 9.10 7.63
CA CYS A 8 32.14 7.76 8.26
C CYS A 8 33.23 6.77 7.79
N GLN A 9 34.02 7.11 6.78
CA GLN A 9 35.09 6.25 6.27
C GLN A 9 36.24 6.03 7.27
N SER A 10 36.53 7.02 8.11
CA SER A 10 37.60 6.92 9.09
C SER A 10 37.29 6.09 10.32
N ALA A 11 36.00 5.78 10.55
CA ALA A 11 35.60 5.05 11.78
C ALA A 11 35.62 3.52 11.62
N ILE A 12 35.65 2.99 10.37
CA ILE A 12 35.65 1.54 10.12
C ILE A 12 36.52 1.25 8.91
N GLU A 13 37.80 1.02 9.19
CA GLU A 13 38.78 0.67 8.15
C GLU A 13 38.77 -0.80 7.74
N ASP A 14 38.15 -1.70 8.52
CA ASP A 14 38.28 -3.13 8.32
C ASP A 14 36.93 -3.88 8.43
N ARG A 15 36.58 -4.59 7.35
CA ARG A 15 35.44 -5.51 7.30
C ARG A 15 35.43 -6.52 8.46
N HIS A 16 36.59 -7.03 8.86
CA HIS A 16 36.72 -7.99 9.93
C HIS A 16 36.32 -7.39 11.27
N ALA A 17 36.64 -6.11 11.50
CA ALA A 17 36.26 -5.39 12.72
C ALA A 17 34.73 -5.23 12.82
N VAL A 18 34.03 -4.96 11.69
CA VAL A 18 32.57 -4.87 11.63
C VAL A 18 31.93 -6.21 11.92
N GLN A 19 32.39 -7.28 11.27
CA GLN A 19 31.89 -8.64 11.52
C GLN A 19 32.09 -9.08 12.96
N LYS A 20 33.24 -8.76 13.58
CA LYS A 20 33.51 -9.07 14.98
C LYS A 20 32.59 -8.32 15.94
N ARG A 21 32.20 -7.07 15.62
CA ARG A 21 31.22 -6.32 16.40
C ARG A 21 29.80 -6.87 16.29
N LEU A 22 29.38 -7.23 15.07
CA LEU A 22 28.11 -7.89 14.84
C LEU A 22 28.01 -9.25 15.55
N SER A 23 29.06 -10.06 15.52
CA SER A 23 29.10 -11.34 16.24
C SER A 23 29.02 -11.20 17.76
N ARG A 24 29.29 -10.01 18.30
CA ARG A 24 29.13 -9.64 19.72
C ARG A 24 27.77 -9.01 20.02
N GLY A 25 26.84 -9.01 19.05
CA GLY A 25 25.50 -8.45 19.20
C GLY A 25 25.41 -6.92 19.14
N MET A 26 26.48 -6.23 18.72
CA MET A 26 26.44 -4.78 18.50
C MET A 26 25.68 -4.50 17.22
N LYS A 27 24.75 -3.55 17.26
CA LYS A 27 23.91 -3.18 16.09
C LYS A 27 24.37 -1.88 15.42
N ASP A 28 24.99 -1.01 16.17
CA ASP A 28 25.45 0.31 15.72
C ASP A 28 26.80 0.68 16.33
N ILE A 29 27.41 1.71 15.75
CA ILE A 29 28.58 2.40 16.30
C ILE A 29 28.35 3.90 16.26
N LEU A 30 28.99 4.60 17.21
CA LEU A 30 29.04 6.04 17.21
C LEU A 30 30.22 6.50 16.36
N CYS A 31 29.99 7.35 15.37
CA CYS A 31 31.07 7.97 14.62
C CYS A 31 31.79 9.01 15.47
N VAL A 32 33.08 8.85 15.68
CA VAL A 32 33.90 9.76 16.54
C VAL A 32 34.00 11.16 15.94
N ASN A 33 33.77 11.33 14.65
CA ASN A 33 33.92 12.63 13.97
C ASN A 33 32.61 13.44 13.90
N CYS A 34 31.46 12.78 13.82
CA CYS A 34 30.15 13.47 13.66
C CYS A 34 29.14 13.08 14.74
N GLU A 35 29.50 12.23 15.68
CA GLU A 35 28.65 11.72 16.77
C GLU A 35 27.33 11.05 16.29
N SER A 36 27.20 10.77 15.00
CA SER A 36 26.05 10.07 14.46
C SER A 36 26.16 8.57 14.72
N ARG A 37 25.02 7.92 15.02
CA ARG A 37 24.93 6.46 15.06
C ARG A 37 24.83 5.91 13.66
N VAL A 38 25.69 4.95 13.34
CA VAL A 38 25.70 4.26 12.05
C VAL A 38 25.39 2.79 12.29
N LEU A 39 24.37 2.28 11.62
CA LEU A 39 24.01 0.88 11.69
C LEU A 39 25.11 0.04 11.01
N LEU A 40 25.57 -0.99 11.71
CA LEU A 40 26.64 -1.86 11.19
C LEU A 40 26.23 -2.64 9.94
N TRP A 41 24.91 -2.90 9.78
CA TRP A 41 24.37 -3.54 8.58
C TRP A 41 24.43 -2.64 7.36
N ASP A 42 24.08 -1.37 7.49
CA ASP A 42 24.14 -0.39 6.39
C ASP A 42 25.58 -0.26 5.87
N LEU A 43 26.56 -0.29 6.77
CA LEU A 43 27.97 -0.29 6.38
C LEU A 43 28.42 -1.55 5.64
N ILE A 44 27.84 -2.71 5.96
CA ILE A 44 28.15 -3.95 5.25
C ILE A 44 27.53 -3.91 3.84
N GLU A 45 26.30 -3.45 3.72
CA GLU A 45 25.61 -3.37 2.42
C GLU A 45 26.27 -2.35 1.50
N GLU A 46 26.57 -1.14 1.98
CA GLU A 46 27.15 -0.09 1.15
C GLU A 46 28.62 -0.31 0.78
N LYS A 47 29.42 -0.81 1.71
CA LYS A 47 30.89 -0.84 1.52
C LYS A 47 31.48 -2.20 1.19
N PHE A 48 30.87 -3.29 1.64
CA PHE A 48 31.50 -4.59 1.60
C PHE A 48 30.78 -5.64 0.78
N ALA A 49 29.54 -5.38 0.34
CA ALA A 49 28.90 -6.23 -0.62
C ALA A 49 29.47 -5.92 -2.02
N SER A 50 30.05 -6.93 -2.67
CA SER A 50 30.43 -6.81 -4.08
C SER A 50 29.19 -6.51 -4.91
N GLU A 51 29.35 -5.88 -6.09
CA GLU A 51 28.25 -5.64 -7.03
C GLU A 51 27.49 -6.94 -7.36
N ASP A 52 28.21 -8.07 -7.46
CA ASP A 52 27.63 -9.40 -7.66
C ASP A 52 26.75 -9.84 -6.47
N THR A 53 27.17 -9.57 -5.23
CA THR A 53 26.40 -9.89 -4.03
C THR A 53 25.13 -9.02 -3.95
N GLN A 54 25.24 -7.73 -4.27
CA GLN A 54 24.09 -6.82 -4.31
C GLN A 54 23.11 -7.20 -5.43
N ALA A 55 23.60 -7.65 -6.57
CA ALA A 55 22.78 -8.13 -7.68
C ALA A 55 22.04 -9.41 -7.28
N LYS A 56 22.69 -10.35 -6.60
CA LYS A 56 22.07 -11.59 -6.10
C LYS A 56 21.00 -11.31 -5.04
N VAL A 57 21.26 -10.40 -4.12
CA VAL A 57 20.24 -10.00 -3.11
C VAL A 57 19.02 -9.40 -3.80
N ARG A 58 19.21 -8.47 -4.75
CA ARG A 58 18.10 -7.91 -5.54
C ARG A 58 17.32 -8.98 -6.30
N GLU A 59 18.00 -9.93 -6.92
CA GLU A 59 17.36 -11.05 -7.61
C GLU A 59 16.54 -11.92 -6.66
N MET A 60 17.08 -12.23 -5.47
CA MET A 60 16.36 -12.99 -4.43
C MET A 60 15.13 -12.24 -3.92
N GLU A 61 15.23 -10.92 -3.72
CA GLU A 61 14.09 -10.07 -3.34
C GLU A 61 13.02 -10.02 -4.44
N GLU A 62 13.41 -9.93 -5.70
CA GLU A 62 12.49 -10.00 -6.83
C GLU A 62 11.79 -11.36 -6.93
N GLN A 63 12.55 -12.46 -6.74
CA GLN A 63 12.00 -13.82 -6.72
C GLN A 63 11.03 -14.00 -5.56
N ALA A 64 11.35 -13.50 -4.36
CA ALA A 64 10.47 -13.53 -3.21
C ALA A 64 9.18 -12.76 -3.48
N ARG A 65 9.25 -11.56 -4.10
CA ARG A 65 8.07 -10.77 -4.49
C ARG A 65 7.20 -11.49 -5.53
N ARG A 66 7.79 -12.21 -6.49
CA ARG A 66 7.05 -13.01 -7.49
C ARG A 66 6.39 -14.24 -6.89
N ALA A 67 6.96 -14.78 -5.82
CA ALA A 67 6.44 -15.97 -5.13
C ALA A 67 5.29 -15.66 -4.15
N ILE A 68 4.94 -14.38 -3.92
CA ILE A 68 3.82 -14.00 -3.06
C ILE A 68 2.51 -14.52 -3.66
N ASP A 69 1.80 -15.37 -2.93
CA ASP A 69 0.50 -15.91 -3.31
C ASP A 69 -0.63 -14.85 -3.23
N ASN A 70 -1.81 -15.22 -3.69
CA ASN A 70 -2.94 -14.28 -3.72
C ASN A 70 -3.40 -13.87 -2.32
N GLU A 71 -3.36 -14.77 -1.35
CA GLU A 71 -3.73 -14.49 0.04
C GLU A 71 -2.79 -13.46 0.66
N SER A 72 -1.48 -13.66 0.49
CA SER A 72 -0.46 -12.69 0.94
C SER A 72 -0.63 -11.32 0.28
N ARG A 73 -0.97 -11.29 -1.02
CA ARG A 73 -1.24 -10.02 -1.73
C ARG A 73 -2.45 -9.29 -1.18
N GLU A 74 -3.50 -10.02 -0.84
CA GLU A 74 -4.70 -9.46 -0.20
C GLU A 74 -4.38 -8.90 1.18
N LEU A 75 -3.63 -9.65 2.01
CA LEU A 75 -3.18 -9.19 3.33
C LEU A 75 -2.32 -7.92 3.26
N ILE A 76 -1.42 -7.84 2.27
CA ILE A 76 -0.62 -6.63 2.04
C ILE A 76 -1.53 -5.43 1.76
N LEU A 77 -2.55 -5.58 0.91
CA LEU A 77 -3.46 -4.48 0.59
C LEU A 77 -4.32 -4.08 1.80
N VAL A 78 -4.78 -5.04 2.60
CA VAL A 78 -5.45 -4.77 3.89
C VAL A 78 -4.54 -3.98 4.83
N GLY A 79 -3.26 -4.37 4.94
CA GLY A 79 -2.25 -3.65 5.72
C GLY A 79 -2.07 -2.19 5.26
N HIS A 80 -2.02 -1.95 3.95
CA HIS A 80 -1.99 -0.60 3.39
C HIS A 80 -3.27 0.20 3.72
N ALA A 81 -4.44 -0.42 3.67
CA ALA A 81 -5.68 0.25 4.04
C ALA A 81 -5.69 0.69 5.52
N PHE A 82 -5.15 -0.14 6.42
CA PHE A 82 -4.93 0.24 7.83
C PHE A 82 -3.97 1.43 7.96
N ALA A 83 -2.83 1.37 7.28
CA ALA A 83 -1.82 2.43 7.35
C ALA A 83 -2.37 3.77 6.84
N ILE A 84 -2.99 3.78 5.65
CA ILE A 84 -3.55 4.98 5.02
C ILE A 84 -4.69 5.57 5.86
N ALA A 85 -5.57 4.72 6.41
CA ALA A 85 -6.63 5.18 7.29
C ALA A 85 -6.08 5.78 8.60
N GLY A 86 -5.05 5.14 9.18
CA GLY A 86 -4.34 5.64 10.37
C GLY A 86 -3.65 6.98 10.13
N GLU A 87 -2.93 7.12 9.01
CA GLU A 87 -2.29 8.39 8.59
C GLU A 87 -3.32 9.52 8.39
N ALA A 88 -4.51 9.17 7.88
CA ALA A 88 -5.62 10.10 7.75
C ALA A 88 -6.39 10.33 9.06
N GLY A 89 -6.03 9.65 10.15
CA GLY A 89 -6.75 9.72 11.43
C GLY A 89 -8.17 9.14 11.40
N GLN A 90 -8.46 8.24 10.44
CA GLN A 90 -9.77 7.60 10.27
C GLN A 90 -9.76 6.14 10.77
N ILE A 91 -10.93 5.51 10.83
CA ILE A 91 -11.08 4.18 11.41
C ILE A 91 -11.34 3.16 10.30
N PHE A 92 -10.37 2.28 10.01
CA PHE A 92 -10.58 1.17 9.09
C PHE A 92 -10.99 -0.09 9.87
N ARG A 93 -11.99 -0.81 9.35
CA ARG A 93 -12.43 -2.12 9.86
C ARG A 93 -12.51 -3.10 8.69
N PRO A 94 -11.70 -4.16 8.68
CA PRO A 94 -11.87 -5.25 7.71
C PRO A 94 -13.16 -6.01 7.99
N THR A 95 -13.82 -6.50 6.94
CA THR A 95 -15.00 -7.35 7.05
C THR A 95 -14.59 -8.79 6.74
N PRO A 96 -14.47 -9.67 7.73
CA PRO A 96 -14.16 -11.07 7.48
C PRO A 96 -15.34 -11.77 6.79
N ASN A 97 -15.03 -12.63 5.82
CA ASN A 97 -15.99 -13.54 5.16
C ASN A 97 -17.16 -12.85 4.41
N SER A 98 -16.90 -11.72 3.74
CA SER A 98 -17.93 -11.06 2.94
C SER A 98 -18.07 -11.67 1.54
N ASP A 99 -19.19 -12.36 1.28
CA ASP A 99 -19.52 -12.92 -0.04
C ASP A 99 -20.11 -11.89 -1.03
N TRP A 100 -20.37 -10.66 -0.58
CA TRP A 100 -21.07 -9.63 -1.35
C TRP A 100 -20.14 -8.57 -1.95
N GLY A 101 -18.83 -8.78 -1.86
CA GLY A 101 -17.83 -7.88 -2.44
C GLY A 101 -17.65 -6.60 -1.65
N ILE A 102 -17.67 -6.71 -0.32
CA ILE A 102 -17.21 -5.69 0.63
C ILE A 102 -16.15 -6.34 1.51
N ASP A 103 -14.93 -5.84 1.44
CA ASP A 103 -13.77 -6.38 2.17
C ASP A 103 -13.43 -5.56 3.42
N GLY A 104 -14.06 -4.40 3.57
CA GLY A 104 -13.89 -3.54 4.73
C GLY A 104 -14.66 -2.24 4.64
N GLU A 105 -14.55 -1.43 5.69
CA GLU A 105 -15.13 -0.08 5.73
C GLU A 105 -14.14 0.91 6.36
N ILE A 106 -14.23 2.17 5.94
CA ILE A 106 -13.58 3.28 6.62
C ILE A 106 -14.67 4.18 7.19
N GLU A 107 -14.74 4.24 8.51
CA GLU A 107 -15.60 5.19 9.23
C GLU A 107 -14.85 6.50 9.45
N PHE A 108 -15.50 7.59 9.09
CA PHE A 108 -14.94 8.93 9.25
C PHE A 108 -15.20 9.49 10.64
N LYS A 109 -14.17 10.10 11.19
CA LYS A 109 -14.30 10.92 12.41
C LYS A 109 -14.76 12.32 12.02
N ASP A 110 -15.58 12.90 12.87
CA ASP A 110 -16.00 14.29 12.76
C ASP A 110 -14.85 15.29 13.08
N ASN A 111 -15.15 16.58 13.09
CA ASN A 111 -14.15 17.61 13.38
C ASN A 111 -13.69 17.65 14.85
N ASN A 112 -14.39 16.94 15.74
CA ASN A 112 -14.03 16.76 17.14
C ASN A 112 -13.24 15.45 17.38
N GLY A 113 -12.92 14.70 16.31
CA GLY A 113 -12.23 13.42 16.40
C GLY A 113 -13.10 12.26 16.85
N GLN A 114 -14.44 12.45 16.92
CA GLN A 114 -15.38 11.41 17.30
C GLN A 114 -15.85 10.59 16.09
N ALA A 115 -16.11 9.30 16.28
CA ALA A 115 -16.70 8.46 15.25
C ALA A 115 -18.08 9.00 14.84
N SER A 116 -18.27 9.26 13.54
CA SER A 116 -19.47 9.94 13.03
C SER A 116 -20.58 8.97 12.59
N GLY A 117 -20.30 7.68 12.50
CA GLY A 117 -21.17 6.69 11.87
C GLY A 117 -21.19 6.76 10.33
N ARG A 118 -20.65 7.81 9.73
CA ARG A 118 -20.55 7.97 8.28
C ARG A 118 -19.30 7.28 7.76
N ARG A 119 -19.44 6.58 6.64
CA ARG A 119 -18.40 5.66 6.16
C ARG A 119 -18.34 5.54 4.64
N VAL A 120 -17.32 4.88 4.16
CA VAL A 120 -17.25 4.29 2.84
C VAL A 120 -16.93 2.81 2.97
N TYR A 121 -17.47 2.00 2.07
CA TYR A 121 -17.13 0.59 1.97
C TYR A 121 -15.98 0.38 1.00
N LEU A 122 -15.14 -0.61 1.25
CA LEU A 122 -14.02 -0.95 0.39
C LEU A 122 -14.20 -2.34 -0.21
N GLN A 123 -14.04 -2.44 -1.53
CA GLN A 123 -13.76 -3.68 -2.25
C GLN A 123 -12.28 -3.67 -2.62
N LEU A 124 -11.49 -4.57 -2.06
CA LEU A 124 -10.05 -4.64 -2.24
C LEU A 124 -9.69 -5.66 -3.31
N LYS A 125 -8.79 -5.29 -4.23
CA LYS A 125 -8.25 -6.17 -5.25
C LYS A 125 -6.75 -5.96 -5.39
N SER A 126 -5.98 -7.03 -5.31
CA SER A 126 -4.52 -6.98 -5.42
C SER A 126 -4.02 -7.87 -6.56
N GLY A 127 -3.39 -7.25 -7.55
CA GLY A 127 -2.80 -7.89 -8.73
C GLY A 127 -3.24 -7.27 -10.04
N ASP A 128 -2.38 -7.35 -11.05
CA ASP A 128 -2.59 -6.72 -12.36
C ASP A 128 -3.74 -7.36 -13.15
N SER A 129 -4.08 -8.62 -12.86
CA SER A 129 -5.15 -9.35 -13.55
C SER A 129 -6.56 -8.78 -13.33
N TYR A 130 -6.72 -7.85 -12.40
CA TYR A 130 -8.00 -7.20 -12.14
C TYR A 130 -8.27 -6.00 -13.05
N LEU A 131 -7.25 -5.43 -13.68
CA LEU A 131 -7.37 -4.31 -14.62
C LEU A 131 -6.85 -4.75 -16.00
N GLU A 132 -7.72 -4.74 -16.98
CA GLU A 132 -7.37 -5.02 -18.37
C GLU A 132 -7.26 -3.70 -19.13
N THR A 133 -6.15 -3.46 -19.81
CA THR A 133 -6.00 -2.29 -20.67
C THR A 133 -6.71 -2.52 -22.00
N ARG A 134 -7.68 -1.69 -22.31
CA ARG A 134 -8.42 -1.69 -23.59
C ARG A 134 -7.59 -1.00 -24.68
N LYS A 135 -7.93 -1.24 -25.96
CA LYS A 135 -7.22 -0.67 -27.11
C LYS A 135 -7.16 0.88 -27.13
N ASP A 136 -8.11 1.54 -26.47
CA ASP A 136 -8.17 2.99 -26.31
C ASP A 136 -7.38 3.50 -25.09
N GLY A 137 -6.58 2.63 -24.45
CA GLY A 137 -5.76 2.95 -23.28
C GLY A 137 -6.50 2.98 -21.95
N LYS A 138 -7.82 2.75 -21.94
CA LYS A 138 -8.60 2.74 -20.70
C LYS A 138 -8.46 1.42 -19.99
N GLU A 139 -8.37 1.47 -18.67
CA GLU A 139 -8.36 0.31 -17.81
C GLU A 139 -9.78 -0.15 -17.50
N ILE A 140 -10.01 -1.43 -17.54
CA ILE A 140 -11.32 -2.05 -17.35
C ILE A 140 -11.27 -3.03 -16.20
N PHE A 141 -12.14 -2.84 -15.23
CA PHE A 141 -12.42 -3.82 -14.18
C PHE A 141 -13.66 -4.64 -14.57
N ARG A 142 -13.52 -5.98 -14.60
CA ARG A 142 -14.64 -6.88 -14.89
C ARG A 142 -15.38 -7.30 -13.64
N ILE A 143 -16.69 -7.08 -13.64
CA ILE A 143 -17.56 -7.53 -12.54
C ILE A 143 -17.88 -9.01 -12.77
N LYS A 144 -17.33 -9.88 -11.92
CA LYS A 144 -17.51 -11.35 -12.07
C LYS A 144 -18.93 -11.83 -11.76
N LYS A 145 -19.62 -11.16 -10.84
CA LYS A 145 -20.99 -11.51 -10.41
C LYS A 145 -21.87 -10.26 -10.53
N GLU A 146 -22.90 -10.32 -11.35
CA GLU A 146 -23.82 -9.19 -11.61
C GLU A 146 -24.47 -8.66 -10.33
N ARG A 147 -24.82 -9.55 -9.40
CA ARG A 147 -25.34 -9.21 -8.08
C ARG A 147 -24.44 -8.24 -7.28
N HIS A 148 -23.10 -8.23 -7.55
CA HIS A 148 -22.20 -7.28 -6.89
C HIS A 148 -22.43 -5.87 -7.39
N ALA A 149 -22.64 -5.67 -8.69
CA ALA A 149 -22.93 -4.35 -9.24
C ALA A 149 -24.24 -3.78 -8.68
N GLU A 150 -25.29 -4.60 -8.63
CA GLU A 150 -26.58 -4.22 -8.05
C GLU A 150 -26.43 -3.85 -6.57
N TYR A 151 -25.70 -4.69 -5.82
CA TYR A 151 -25.44 -4.48 -4.42
C TYR A 151 -24.64 -3.19 -4.17
N TRP A 152 -23.55 -2.95 -4.91
CA TRP A 152 -22.76 -1.73 -4.78
C TRP A 152 -23.53 -0.47 -5.18
N GLN A 153 -24.41 -0.58 -6.19
CA GLN A 153 -25.26 0.54 -6.62
C GLN A 153 -26.32 0.89 -5.57
N ALA A 154 -26.87 -0.11 -4.87
CA ALA A 154 -27.94 0.06 -3.90
C ALA A 154 -27.47 0.59 -2.54
N HIS A 155 -26.15 0.57 -2.27
CA HIS A 155 -25.62 1.05 -1.00
C HIS A 155 -25.94 2.51 -0.73
N GLU A 156 -26.27 2.81 0.52
CA GLU A 156 -26.45 4.17 1.04
C GLU A 156 -25.12 4.94 1.03
N TYR A 157 -24.09 4.33 1.58
CA TYR A 157 -22.73 4.88 1.57
C TYR A 157 -21.94 4.38 0.35
N PRO A 158 -21.00 5.21 -0.15
CA PRO A 158 -20.19 4.83 -1.31
C PRO A 158 -19.41 3.52 -1.11
N VAL A 159 -19.40 2.68 -2.14
CA VAL A 159 -18.45 1.57 -2.26
C VAL A 159 -17.28 2.03 -3.12
N MET A 160 -16.08 1.91 -2.59
CA MET A 160 -14.83 2.25 -3.24
C MET A 160 -14.15 0.98 -3.72
N LEU A 161 -13.92 0.84 -5.02
CA LEU A 161 -13.07 -0.20 -5.56
C LEU A 161 -11.60 0.24 -5.41
N VAL A 162 -10.85 -0.49 -4.62
CA VAL A 162 -9.42 -0.25 -4.39
C VAL A 162 -8.63 -1.31 -5.12
N VAL A 163 -7.71 -0.91 -5.99
CA VAL A 163 -6.85 -1.83 -6.75
C VAL A 163 -5.39 -1.52 -6.45
N ARG A 164 -4.64 -2.56 -6.06
CA ARG A 164 -3.19 -2.53 -5.92
C ARG A 164 -2.57 -3.32 -7.06
N THR A 165 -1.73 -2.68 -7.85
CA THR A 165 -0.97 -3.30 -8.94
C THR A 165 0.37 -3.86 -8.46
N SER A 166 1.03 -4.70 -9.26
CA SER A 166 2.28 -5.37 -8.88
C SER A 166 3.46 -4.41 -8.69
N ASP A 167 3.42 -3.22 -9.30
CA ASP A 167 4.37 -2.13 -9.08
C ASP A 167 4.16 -1.40 -7.74
N GLY A 168 3.17 -1.83 -6.94
CA GLY A 168 2.88 -1.28 -5.63
C GLY A 168 1.96 -0.05 -5.63
N GLN A 169 1.51 0.44 -6.79
CA GLN A 169 0.55 1.53 -6.85
C GLN A 169 -0.80 1.08 -6.29
N ILE A 170 -1.43 1.93 -5.48
CA ILE A 170 -2.76 1.70 -4.94
C ILE A 170 -3.66 2.85 -5.38
N ARG A 171 -4.72 2.52 -6.09
CA ARG A 171 -5.69 3.49 -6.61
C ARG A 171 -7.10 3.07 -6.21
N TRP A 172 -8.00 4.04 -6.05
CA TRP A 172 -9.38 3.78 -5.71
C TRP A 172 -10.35 4.62 -6.53
N MET A 173 -11.58 4.11 -6.66
CA MET A 173 -12.65 4.74 -7.42
C MET A 173 -14.00 4.51 -6.75
N ASN A 174 -14.87 5.53 -6.73
CA ASN A 174 -16.24 5.40 -6.27
C ASN A 174 -17.10 4.65 -7.31
N VAL A 175 -17.25 3.34 -7.11
CA VAL A 175 -18.03 2.51 -8.03
C VAL A 175 -19.53 2.66 -7.84
N THR A 176 -20.01 3.03 -6.66
CA THR A 176 -21.44 3.33 -6.44
C THR A 176 -21.88 4.51 -7.31
N GLU A 177 -21.12 5.58 -7.32
CA GLU A 177 -21.40 6.76 -8.14
C GLU A 177 -21.30 6.45 -9.63
N TYR A 178 -20.27 5.69 -10.04
CA TYR A 178 -20.10 5.24 -11.41
C TYR A 178 -21.32 4.44 -11.89
N LEU A 179 -21.75 3.43 -11.12
CA LEU A 179 -22.86 2.55 -11.47
C LEU A 179 -24.20 3.31 -11.52
N LYS A 180 -24.44 4.22 -10.59
CA LYS A 180 -25.63 5.09 -10.59
C LYS A 180 -25.70 5.95 -11.87
N LYS A 181 -24.55 6.47 -12.35
CA LYS A 181 -24.48 7.26 -13.59
C LYS A 181 -24.77 6.45 -14.86
N GLN A 182 -24.51 5.13 -14.86
CA GLN A 182 -24.76 4.28 -16.04
C GLN A 182 -26.25 4.05 -16.31
N GLY A 183 -27.09 4.10 -15.29
CA GLY A 183 -28.55 3.94 -15.40
C GLY A 183 -29.03 2.56 -15.85
N LYS A 184 -28.11 1.61 -16.06
CA LYS A 184 -28.38 0.21 -16.48
C LYS A 184 -27.32 -0.72 -15.91
N PRO A 185 -27.61 -2.02 -15.75
CA PRO A 185 -26.62 -3.00 -15.35
C PRO A 185 -25.42 -3.02 -16.29
N VAL A 186 -24.20 -3.00 -15.74
CA VAL A 186 -22.96 -3.09 -16.49
C VAL A 186 -22.13 -4.27 -16.00
N LYS A 187 -21.44 -4.94 -16.92
CA LYS A 187 -20.54 -6.07 -16.62
C LYS A 187 -19.08 -5.63 -16.45
N GLN A 188 -18.81 -4.36 -16.74
CA GLN A 188 -17.47 -3.80 -16.66
C GLN A 188 -17.52 -2.33 -16.24
N ILE A 189 -16.50 -1.93 -15.50
CA ILE A 189 -16.27 -0.56 -15.03
C ILE A 189 -15.04 -0.03 -15.75
N VAL A 190 -15.15 1.15 -16.36
CA VAL A 190 -13.95 1.90 -16.78
C VAL A 190 -13.31 2.45 -15.51
N PHE A 191 -12.17 1.91 -15.15
CA PHE A 191 -11.47 2.28 -13.92
C PHE A 191 -10.66 3.56 -14.16
N ASP A 192 -11.11 4.63 -13.57
CA ASP A 192 -10.44 5.94 -13.56
C ASP A 192 -10.15 6.32 -12.10
N GLY A 193 -9.30 5.49 -11.48
CA GLY A 193 -8.98 5.60 -10.05
C GLY A 193 -7.89 6.62 -9.76
N GLU A 194 -8.13 7.48 -8.76
CA GLU A 194 -7.11 8.34 -8.17
C GLU A 194 -6.22 7.56 -7.18
N PRO A 195 -5.00 8.03 -6.84
CA PRO A 195 -4.18 7.43 -5.79
C PRO A 195 -4.94 7.32 -4.46
N PHE A 196 -4.91 6.13 -3.84
CA PHE A 196 -5.46 5.89 -2.51
C PHE A 196 -4.42 6.28 -1.46
N THR A 197 -4.58 7.45 -0.87
CA THR A 197 -3.65 8.08 0.08
C THR A 197 -4.43 8.73 1.21
N ALA A 198 -3.75 9.11 2.29
CA ALA A 198 -4.35 9.88 3.37
C ALA A 198 -5.02 11.17 2.86
N ALA A 199 -4.41 11.86 1.88
CA ALA A 199 -4.96 13.08 1.29
C ALA A 199 -6.26 12.82 0.50
N SER A 200 -6.32 11.76 -0.31
CA SER A 200 -7.54 11.40 -1.04
C SER A 200 -8.65 10.95 -0.09
N LEU A 201 -8.28 10.26 1.00
CA LEU A 201 -9.21 9.85 2.04
C LEU A 201 -9.79 11.05 2.79
N TRP A 202 -9.00 12.08 3.07
CA TRP A 202 -9.48 13.34 3.63
C TRP A 202 -10.50 14.04 2.72
N ARG A 203 -10.23 14.12 1.42
CA ARG A 203 -11.18 14.68 0.46
C ARG A 203 -12.50 13.91 0.42
N MET A 204 -12.44 12.58 0.52
CA MET A 204 -13.63 11.73 0.58
C MET A 204 -14.40 11.94 1.89
N ARG A 205 -13.70 12.04 3.03
CA ARG A 205 -14.30 12.37 4.33
C ARG A 205 -15.16 13.64 4.23
N ASP A 206 -14.58 14.70 3.69
CA ASP A 206 -15.29 15.99 3.58
C ASP A 206 -16.54 15.90 2.69
N LYS A 207 -16.50 15.10 1.61
CA LYS A 207 -17.68 14.82 0.77
C LYS A 207 -18.76 14.01 1.49
N VAL A 208 -18.40 13.14 2.41
CA VAL A 208 -19.35 12.25 3.10
C VAL A 208 -19.92 12.93 4.35
N LEU A 209 -19.17 13.82 4.99
CA LEU A 209 -19.62 14.54 6.20
C LEU A 209 -20.50 15.76 5.87
N ASN A 210 -20.30 16.39 4.72
CA ASN A 210 -21.09 17.53 4.22
C ASN A 210 -22.19 17.07 3.27
#